data_bafa96a9486e7deb8e0759449a0e7966
#
_entry.id   bafa96a9486e7deb8e0759449a0e7966
#
_cell.length_a   1.000
_cell.length_b   1.000
_cell.length_c   1.000
_cell.angle_alpha   90.00
_cell.angle_beta   90.00
_cell.angle_gamma   90.00
#
_symmetry.space_group_name_H-M   'P 1'
#
loop_
_entity.id
_entity.type
_entity.pdbx_description
1 polymer ?
#
loop_
_entity_poly.entity_id
_entity_poly.type
_entity_poly.pdbx_seq_one_letter_code
_entity_poly.pdbx_strand_id
1 'polypeptide(L)'
;HKKVLIVALDDYDAIKNNNELNKVLYTLLRAHETYHEVKISIITITKPQKHIILNLNISTIFLPMNIYFPTYTRSQIKDILKQRIELGFYPGVVSEDYLAKLTDSTYNSGNIREGIKKLLDDGEKAEYDGETKI
;
A
#
# COMPACT_ATOMS: atom_id res chain seq x y z
N HIS A 1 15.46 -30.36 -4.08
CA HIS A 1 14.24 -29.54 -4.01
C HIS A 1 14.46 -28.25 -4.79
N LYS A 2 13.69 -28.03 -5.86
CA LYS A 2 13.72 -26.75 -6.58
C LYS A 2 13.16 -25.66 -5.67
N LYS A 3 13.97 -24.64 -5.37
CA LYS A 3 13.56 -23.50 -4.57
C LYS A 3 12.84 -22.48 -5.47
N VAL A 4 11.74 -21.91 -4.99
CA VAL A 4 11.05 -20.79 -5.62
C VAL A 4 11.29 -19.56 -4.76
N LEU A 5 11.81 -18.50 -5.35
CA LEU A 5 12.00 -17.19 -4.71
C LEU A 5 10.96 -16.22 -5.26
N ILE A 6 10.23 -15.56 -4.38
CA ILE A 6 9.33 -14.47 -4.76
C ILE A 6 9.96 -13.16 -4.30
N VAL A 7 10.20 -12.26 -5.24
CA VAL A 7 10.78 -10.93 -4.98
C VAL A 7 9.68 -9.89 -5.18
N ALA A 8 9.30 -9.18 -4.12
CA ALA A 8 8.38 -8.06 -4.20
C ALA A 8 9.18 -6.74 -4.18
N LEU A 9 9.03 -5.93 -5.22
CA LEU A 9 9.62 -4.60 -5.35
C LEU A 9 8.51 -3.57 -5.08
N ASP A 10 8.46 -3.12 -3.82
CA ASP A 10 7.49 -2.10 -3.40
C ASP A 10 8.02 -0.70 -3.75
N ASP A 11 7.10 0.24 -4.00
CA ASP A 11 7.41 1.60 -4.48
C ASP A 11 8.44 1.60 -5.62
N TYR A 12 8.35 0.61 -6.51
CA TYR A 12 9.29 0.40 -7.62
C TYR A 12 9.48 1.67 -8.48
N ASP A 13 8.48 2.52 -8.54
CA ASP A 13 8.49 3.83 -9.20
C ASP A 13 9.23 4.93 -8.43
N ALA A 14 9.71 4.67 -7.22
CA ALA A 14 10.54 5.61 -6.45
C ALA A 14 11.97 5.70 -6.99
N ILE A 15 12.43 4.69 -7.72
CA ILE A 15 13.73 4.72 -8.40
C ILE A 15 13.65 5.71 -9.57
N LYS A 16 14.27 6.88 -9.40
CA LYS A 16 14.23 7.97 -10.39
C LYS A 16 15.01 7.65 -11.67
N ASN A 17 16.02 6.80 -11.58
CA ASN A 17 16.87 6.44 -12.69
C ASN A 17 16.34 5.17 -13.39
N ASN A 18 15.70 5.34 -14.54
CA ASN A 18 15.17 4.23 -15.33
C ASN A 18 16.23 3.18 -15.70
N ASN A 19 17.51 3.58 -15.86
CA ASN A 19 18.58 2.64 -16.18
C ASN A 19 18.90 1.71 -15.00
N GLU A 20 18.91 2.22 -13.77
CA GLU A 20 19.11 1.40 -12.57
C GLU A 20 17.93 0.46 -12.34
N LEU A 21 16.74 0.95 -12.51
CA LEU A 21 15.50 0.20 -12.44
C LEU A 21 15.51 -0.95 -13.47
N ASN A 22 15.85 -0.67 -14.70
CA ASN A 22 16.00 -1.67 -15.76
C ASN A 22 17.12 -2.69 -15.43
N LYS A 23 18.24 -2.26 -14.83
CA LYS A 23 19.30 -3.15 -14.36
C LYS A 23 18.82 -4.15 -13.32
N VAL A 24 18.08 -3.68 -12.30
CA VAL A 24 17.54 -4.55 -11.23
C VAL A 24 16.63 -5.62 -11.84
N LEU A 25 15.66 -5.22 -12.67
CA LEU A 25 14.77 -6.18 -13.32
C LEU A 25 15.53 -7.15 -14.23
N TYR A 26 16.43 -6.66 -15.03
CA TYR A 26 17.23 -7.50 -15.93
C TYR A 26 17.99 -8.58 -15.16
N THR A 27 18.66 -8.19 -14.07
CA THR A 27 19.41 -9.11 -13.23
C THR A 27 18.51 -10.18 -12.60
N LEU A 28 17.36 -9.79 -12.07
CA LEU A 28 16.41 -10.73 -11.45
C LEU A 28 15.78 -11.66 -12.48
N LEU A 29 15.36 -11.16 -13.64
CA LEU A 29 14.72 -11.95 -14.68
C LEU A 29 15.67 -13.00 -15.28
N ARG A 30 16.97 -12.71 -15.34
CA ARG A 30 17.99 -13.61 -15.89
C ARG A 30 18.78 -14.40 -14.84
N ALA A 31 18.43 -14.25 -13.55
CA ALA A 31 19.13 -14.98 -12.50
C ALA A 31 19.08 -16.51 -12.67
N HIS A 32 18.03 -17.05 -13.32
CA HIS A 32 17.93 -18.48 -13.63
C HIS A 32 19.02 -18.97 -14.60
N GLU A 33 19.64 -18.10 -15.39
CA GLU A 33 20.75 -18.45 -16.29
C GLU A 33 22.02 -18.77 -15.52
N THR A 34 22.21 -18.11 -14.36
CA THR A 34 23.35 -18.36 -13.47
C THR A 34 23.04 -19.41 -12.42
N TYR A 35 21.80 -19.43 -11.94
CA TYR A 35 21.34 -20.30 -10.84
C TYR A 35 20.23 -21.24 -11.36
N HIS A 36 20.59 -22.29 -12.04
CA HIS A 36 19.67 -23.20 -12.76
C HIS A 36 18.61 -23.89 -11.90
N GLU A 37 18.83 -23.99 -10.57
CA GLU A 37 17.87 -24.62 -9.64
C GLU A 37 16.88 -23.62 -9.02
N VAL A 38 17.02 -22.32 -9.30
CA VAL A 38 16.20 -21.27 -8.71
C VAL A 38 15.16 -20.80 -9.71
N LYS A 39 13.91 -20.79 -9.29
CA LYS A 39 12.83 -20.09 -10.00
C LYS A 39 12.53 -18.79 -9.27
N ILE A 40 12.53 -17.69 -10.01
CA ILE A 40 12.23 -16.37 -9.47
C ILE A 40 10.90 -15.88 -10.05
N SER A 41 10.02 -15.46 -9.16
CA SER A 41 8.81 -14.71 -9.51
C SER A 41 8.96 -13.27 -9.01
N ILE A 42 8.57 -12.29 -9.82
CA ILE A 42 8.72 -10.88 -9.49
C ILE A 42 7.34 -10.25 -9.38
N ILE A 43 7.12 -9.51 -8.30
CA ILE A 43 5.95 -8.66 -8.08
C ILE A 43 6.46 -7.23 -8.03
N THR A 44 5.95 -6.36 -8.89
CA THR A 44 6.26 -4.92 -8.83
C THR A 44 5.01 -4.16 -8.38
N ILE A 45 5.17 -3.25 -7.42
CA ILE A 45 4.10 -2.41 -6.89
C ILE A 45 4.43 -0.97 -7.25
N THR A 46 3.51 -0.32 -7.94
CA THR A 46 3.70 1.05 -8.46
C THR A 46 2.44 1.87 -8.30
N LYS A 47 2.59 3.19 -8.31
CA LYS A 47 1.46 4.11 -8.35
C LYS A 47 0.88 4.19 -9.78
N PRO A 48 -0.46 4.24 -9.94
CA PRO A 48 -1.09 4.16 -11.26
C PRO A 48 -0.74 5.33 -12.19
N GLN A 49 -0.24 6.44 -11.65
CA GLN A 49 0.08 7.64 -12.44
C GLN A 49 1.50 7.65 -13.01
N LYS A 50 2.33 6.69 -12.65
CA LYS A 50 3.70 6.64 -13.14
C LYS A 50 3.87 5.55 -14.20
N HIS A 51 4.18 5.98 -15.40
CA HIS A 51 4.58 5.09 -16.48
C HIS A 51 6.07 4.72 -16.29
N ILE A 52 6.32 3.44 -16.06
CA ILE A 52 7.68 2.91 -16.03
C ILE A 52 8.10 2.62 -17.46
N ILE A 53 9.18 3.25 -17.89
CA ILE A 53 9.76 3.01 -19.21
C ILE A 53 10.74 1.84 -19.10
N LEU A 54 10.30 0.69 -19.58
CA LEU A 54 11.18 -0.48 -19.72
C LEU A 54 11.91 -0.43 -21.04
N ASN A 55 13.20 -0.77 -21.03
CA ASN A 55 13.93 -0.92 -22.28
C ASN A 55 13.48 -2.21 -23.02
N LEU A 56 13.79 -2.29 -24.31
CA LEU A 56 13.31 -3.37 -25.18
C LEU A 56 13.70 -4.77 -24.65
N ASN A 57 14.92 -4.91 -24.13
CA ASN A 57 15.42 -6.19 -23.62
C ASN A 57 14.65 -6.72 -22.40
N ILE A 58 14.00 -5.83 -21.66
CA ILE A 58 13.20 -6.20 -20.49
C ILE A 58 11.74 -6.36 -20.87
N SER A 59 11.20 -5.46 -21.67
CA SER A 59 9.79 -5.50 -22.08
C SER A 59 9.42 -6.75 -22.87
N THR A 60 10.39 -7.40 -23.51
CA THR A 60 10.19 -8.68 -24.21
C THR A 60 10.16 -9.89 -23.29
N ILE A 61 10.74 -9.78 -22.08
CA ILE A 61 10.85 -10.89 -21.12
C ILE A 61 9.89 -10.69 -19.95
N PHE A 62 9.75 -9.46 -19.49
CA PHE A 62 8.87 -9.10 -18.38
C PHE A 62 7.45 -8.83 -18.89
N LEU A 63 6.63 -9.87 -18.85
CA LEU A 63 5.21 -9.83 -19.25
C LEU A 63 4.34 -10.04 -18.01
N PRO A 64 4.23 -9.05 -17.10
CA PRO A 64 3.50 -9.21 -15.85
C PRO A 64 1.99 -9.20 -16.08
N MET A 65 1.27 -9.95 -15.27
CA MET A 65 -0.17 -9.76 -15.12
C MET A 65 -0.41 -8.51 -14.28
N ASN A 66 -1.13 -7.55 -14.83
CA ASN A 66 -1.45 -6.31 -14.13
C ASN A 66 -2.69 -6.49 -13.25
N ILE A 67 -2.56 -6.15 -11.97
CA ILE A 67 -3.67 -6.10 -11.01
C ILE A 67 -3.82 -4.66 -10.56
N TYR A 68 -4.99 -4.11 -10.78
CA TYR A 68 -5.31 -2.73 -10.39
C TYR A 68 -6.08 -2.72 -9.06
N PHE A 69 -5.58 -1.94 -8.11
CA PHE A 69 -6.24 -1.66 -6.84
C PHE A 69 -6.84 -0.24 -6.89
N PRO A 70 -8.15 -0.09 -7.02
CA PRO A 70 -8.78 1.24 -7.02
C PRO A 70 -8.68 1.89 -5.63
N THR A 71 -8.83 3.19 -5.59
CA THR A 71 -8.98 3.93 -4.32
C THR A 71 -10.23 3.46 -3.57
N TYR A 72 -10.16 3.47 -2.25
CA TYR A 72 -11.30 3.09 -1.41
C TYR A 72 -12.50 4.02 -1.64
N THR A 73 -13.68 3.42 -1.68
CA THR A 73 -14.94 4.16 -1.63
C THR A 73 -15.19 4.72 -0.22
N ARG A 74 -16.07 5.72 -0.11
CA ARG A 74 -16.44 6.30 1.19
C ARG A 74 -16.97 5.24 2.17
N SER A 75 -17.77 4.29 1.68
CA SER A 75 -18.28 3.18 2.52
C SER A 75 -17.15 2.31 3.05
N GLN A 76 -16.21 1.91 2.17
CA GLN A 76 -15.07 1.09 2.58
C GLN A 76 -14.18 1.82 3.60
N ILE A 77 -13.97 3.13 3.45
CA ILE A 77 -13.24 3.93 4.43
C ILE A 77 -13.97 3.92 5.76
N LYS A 78 -15.29 4.12 5.77
CA LYS A 78 -16.10 4.03 6.99
C LYS A 78 -15.95 2.68 7.68
N ASP A 79 -16.02 1.59 6.93
CA ASP A 79 -15.91 0.23 7.47
C ASP A 79 -14.51 -0.03 8.07
N ILE A 80 -13.46 0.44 7.37
CA ILE A 80 -12.08 0.33 7.87
C ILE A 80 -11.91 1.11 9.18
N LEU A 81 -12.38 2.36 9.23
CA LEU A 81 -12.28 3.20 10.43
C LEU A 81 -13.09 2.60 11.58
N LYS A 82 -14.31 2.12 11.31
CA LYS A 82 -15.14 1.43 12.29
C LYS A 82 -14.44 0.21 12.89
N GLN A 83 -13.83 -0.62 12.06
CA GLN A 83 -13.04 -1.77 12.53
C GLN A 83 -11.87 -1.32 13.43
N ARG A 84 -11.19 -0.22 13.11
CA ARG A 84 -10.11 0.33 13.94
C ARG A 84 -10.62 0.84 15.29
N ILE A 85 -11.80 1.47 15.30
CA ILE A 85 -12.47 1.91 16.52
C ILE A 85 -12.81 0.70 17.40
N GLU A 86 -13.41 -0.34 16.84
CA GLU A 86 -13.78 -1.56 17.57
C GLU A 86 -12.57 -2.28 18.20
N LEU A 87 -11.39 -2.19 17.55
CA LEU A 87 -10.16 -2.82 18.03
C LEU A 87 -9.36 -1.96 19.02
N GLY A 88 -9.47 -0.64 18.95
CA GLY A 88 -8.59 0.28 19.68
C GLY A 88 -9.28 1.14 20.74
N PHE A 89 -10.60 1.21 20.76
CA PHE A 89 -11.34 2.07 21.68
C PHE A 89 -12.38 1.28 22.49
N TYR A 90 -12.67 1.77 23.68
CA TYR A 90 -13.80 1.24 24.45
C TYR A 90 -15.14 1.56 23.76
N PRO A 91 -16.15 0.69 23.90
CA PRO A 91 -17.46 0.92 23.29
C PRO A 91 -18.07 2.26 23.70
N GLY A 92 -18.52 3.05 22.72
CA GLY A 92 -19.21 4.31 22.94
C GLY A 92 -18.32 5.54 23.17
N VAL A 93 -16.99 5.39 23.12
CA VAL A 93 -16.04 6.51 23.21
C VAL A 93 -16.06 7.34 21.94
N VAL A 94 -16.11 6.70 20.79
CA VAL A 94 -16.13 7.38 19.48
C VAL A 94 -17.57 7.58 19.03
N SER A 95 -17.96 8.84 18.81
CA SER A 95 -19.30 9.17 18.34
C SER A 95 -19.50 8.87 16.84
N GLU A 96 -20.74 8.56 16.44
CA GLU A 96 -21.07 8.36 15.02
C GLU A 96 -20.85 9.65 14.20
N ASP A 97 -21.05 10.82 14.77
CA ASP A 97 -20.80 12.11 14.12
C ASP A 97 -19.30 12.33 13.85
N TYR A 98 -18.45 11.96 14.83
CA TYR A 98 -17.02 12.00 14.64
C TYR A 98 -16.58 11.02 13.54
N LEU A 99 -17.05 9.78 13.57
CA LEU A 99 -16.76 8.79 12.54
C LEU A 99 -17.20 9.28 11.15
N ALA A 100 -18.36 9.92 11.02
CA ALA A 100 -18.82 10.47 9.75
C ALA A 100 -17.88 11.57 9.23
N LYS A 101 -17.51 12.53 10.09
CA LYS A 101 -16.59 13.62 9.74
C LYS A 101 -15.21 13.11 9.36
N LEU A 102 -14.69 12.15 10.14
CA LEU A 102 -13.40 11.52 9.85
C LEU A 102 -13.42 10.76 8.53
N THR A 103 -14.51 10.05 8.25
CA THR A 103 -14.71 9.35 6.97
C THR A 103 -14.66 10.33 5.79
N ASP A 104 -15.35 11.47 5.91
CA ASP A 104 -15.39 12.48 4.85
C ASP A 104 -14.03 13.13 4.62
N SER A 105 -13.35 13.53 5.68
CA SER A 105 -12.02 14.10 5.56
C SER A 105 -11.01 13.10 4.97
N THR A 106 -11.08 11.84 5.37
CA THR A 106 -10.23 10.77 4.85
C THR A 106 -10.51 10.47 3.38
N TYR A 107 -11.79 10.45 2.97
CA TYR A 107 -12.17 10.26 1.58
C TYR A 107 -11.66 11.41 0.69
N ASN A 108 -11.79 12.64 1.15
CA ASN A 108 -11.35 13.82 0.41
C ASN A 108 -9.82 13.90 0.29
N SER A 109 -9.07 13.46 1.31
CA SER A 109 -7.59 13.38 1.24
C SER A 109 -7.09 12.21 0.38
N GLY A 110 -7.92 11.18 0.18
CA GLY A 110 -7.53 9.95 -0.52
C GLY A 110 -6.49 9.09 0.23
N ASN A 111 -6.21 9.38 1.50
CA ASN A 111 -5.18 8.73 2.29
C ASN A 111 -5.73 8.10 3.57
N ILE A 112 -6.03 6.81 3.51
CA ILE A 112 -6.56 6.06 4.66
C ILE A 112 -5.60 6.05 5.87
N ARG A 113 -4.28 6.10 5.65
CA ARG A 113 -3.29 6.11 6.73
C ARG A 113 -3.38 7.39 7.56
N GLU A 114 -3.63 8.54 6.91
CA GLU A 114 -3.87 9.82 7.60
C GLU A 114 -5.15 9.77 8.42
N GLY A 115 -6.22 9.16 7.90
CA GLY A 115 -7.46 8.99 8.66
C GLY A 115 -7.28 8.12 9.91
N ILE A 116 -6.56 6.99 9.80
CA ILE A 116 -6.24 6.12 10.94
C ILE A 116 -5.34 6.85 11.95
N LYS A 117 -4.34 7.58 11.47
CA LYS A 117 -3.46 8.36 12.35
C LYS A 117 -4.24 9.43 13.11
N LYS A 118 -5.09 10.18 12.40
CA LYS A 118 -5.92 11.20 13.03
C LYS A 118 -6.85 10.62 14.11
N LEU A 119 -7.43 9.44 13.85
CA LEU A 119 -8.25 8.74 14.87
C LEU A 119 -7.44 8.44 16.13
N LEU A 120 -6.18 7.98 15.98
CA LEU A 120 -5.28 7.72 17.10
C LEU A 120 -4.92 9.01 17.84
N ASP A 121 -4.45 10.03 17.12
CA ASP A 121 -4.02 11.31 17.68
C ASP A 121 -5.15 11.99 18.47
N ASP A 122 -6.40 11.98 17.94
CA ASP A 122 -7.56 12.57 18.59
C ASP A 122 -7.98 11.74 19.84
N GLY A 123 -7.83 10.41 19.81
CA GLY A 123 -8.06 9.54 20.96
C GLY A 123 -7.06 9.78 22.10
N GLU A 124 -5.76 9.82 21.79
CA GLU A 124 -4.69 10.10 22.76
C GLU A 124 -4.86 11.49 23.39
N LYS A 125 -5.29 12.47 22.60
CA LYS A 125 -5.57 13.81 23.08
C LYS A 125 -6.75 13.82 24.05
N ALA A 126 -7.85 13.16 23.72
CA ALA A 126 -9.02 13.08 24.61
C ALA A 126 -8.68 12.40 25.94
N GLU A 127 -7.87 11.33 25.90
CA GLU A 127 -7.38 10.66 27.11
C GLU A 127 -6.53 11.61 27.97
N TYR A 128 -5.59 12.35 27.34
CA TYR A 128 -4.76 13.33 28.04
C TYR A 128 -5.58 14.46 28.68
N ASP A 129 -6.60 14.93 27.97
CA ASP A 129 -7.50 16.01 28.43
C ASP A 129 -8.56 15.50 29.45
N GLY A 130 -8.59 14.19 29.75
CA GLY A 130 -9.55 13.55 30.65
C GLY A 130 -10.96 13.47 30.08
N GLU A 131 -11.13 13.57 28.79
CA GLU A 131 -12.40 13.43 28.09
C GLU A 131 -12.78 11.94 27.92
N THR A 132 -14.06 11.64 28.06
CA THR A 132 -14.57 10.27 27.94
C THR A 132 -15.09 9.92 26.56
N LYS A 133 -15.13 10.90 25.65
CA LYS A 133 -15.65 10.74 24.26
C LYS A 133 -14.92 11.66 23.29
N ILE A 134 -14.85 11.21 22.04
CA ILE A 134 -14.43 12.00 20.86
C ILE A 134 -15.53 11.99 19.80
#